data_9e88e5e51d4254bb2a35da43b0fcdf11
#
_entry.id   9e88e5e51d4254bb2a35da43b0fcdf11
#
_cell.length_a   1.000
_cell.length_b   1.000
_cell.length_c   1.000
_cell.angle_alpha   90.00
_cell.angle_beta   90.00
_cell.angle_gamma   90.00
#
_symmetry.space_group_name_H-M   'P 1'
#
loop_
_entity.id
_entity.type
_entity.pdbx_description
1 polymer ?
#
loop_
_entity_poly.entity_id
_entity_poly.type
_entity_poly.pdbx_seq_one_letter_code
_entity_poly.pdbx_strand_id
1 'polypeptide(L)'
;MESSKITKLQKIKEKSVSRLYAVQALFQIEANSNSIEKIVLEFKNHREKENLDSNNYSKADLIFFKKIIETTLKHQKKIYLNIMKSIKEDWAMERIDPTLRAIFRAAAAEFLIKTPPKVVISEFLEIAKSFFPNGKECKLANGVLDKLATEILST
;
A
#
# COMPACT_ATOMS: atom_id res chain seq x y z
N MET A 1 -17.59 -7.81 25.67
CA MET A 1 -18.06 -7.68 24.30
C MET A 1 -17.67 -6.37 23.62
N GLU A 2 -17.85 -5.25 24.28
CA GLU A 2 -17.40 -3.95 23.74
C GLU A 2 -15.89 -3.88 23.55
N SER A 3 -15.12 -4.43 24.47
CA SER A 3 -13.65 -4.44 24.37
C SER A 3 -13.14 -5.22 23.15
N SER A 4 -13.81 -6.33 22.77
CA SER A 4 -13.41 -7.12 21.60
C SER A 4 -13.71 -6.40 20.28
N LYS A 5 -14.83 -5.65 20.21
CA LYS A 5 -15.17 -4.83 19.05
C LYS A 5 -14.20 -3.66 18.88
N ILE A 6 -13.85 -2.99 19.96
CA ILE A 6 -12.88 -1.88 19.97
C ILE A 6 -11.52 -2.41 19.52
N THR A 7 -11.08 -3.56 20.02
CA THR A 7 -9.82 -4.18 19.64
C THR A 7 -9.80 -4.54 18.17
N LYS A 8 -10.90 -5.07 17.62
CA LYS A 8 -11.01 -5.42 16.20
C LYS A 8 -10.95 -4.19 15.31
N LEU A 9 -11.69 -3.13 15.68
CA LEU A 9 -11.68 -1.86 14.95
C LEU A 9 -10.30 -1.22 14.99
N GLN A 10 -9.61 -1.29 16.11
CA GLN A 10 -8.28 -0.75 16.25
C GLN A 10 -7.27 -1.48 15.34
N LYS A 11 -7.35 -2.80 15.24
CA LYS A 11 -6.51 -3.59 14.35
C LYS A 11 -6.74 -3.22 12.89
N ILE A 12 -8.01 -3.00 12.49
CA ILE A 12 -8.35 -2.56 11.15
C ILE A 12 -7.71 -1.20 10.84
N LYS A 13 -7.81 -0.26 11.77
CA LYS A 13 -7.22 1.08 11.63
C LYS A 13 -5.69 1.02 11.55
N GLU A 14 -5.08 0.17 12.35
CA GLU A 14 -3.62 -0.03 12.34
C GLU A 14 -3.14 -0.56 10.99
N LYS A 15 -3.89 -1.48 10.38
CA LYS A 15 -3.57 -1.98 9.05
C LYS A 15 -3.75 -0.91 7.98
N SER A 16 -4.81 -0.09 8.07
CA SER A 16 -5.02 1.02 7.14
C SER A 16 -3.87 2.01 7.18
N VAL A 17 -3.40 2.37 8.38
CA VAL A 17 -2.23 3.25 8.54
C VAL A 17 -0.97 2.60 7.99
N SER A 18 -0.80 1.30 8.21
CA SER A 18 0.35 0.54 7.71
C SER A 18 0.41 0.54 6.18
N ARG A 19 -0.74 0.45 5.51
CA ARG A 19 -0.82 0.52 4.05
C ARG A 19 -0.35 1.87 3.53
N LEU A 20 -0.80 2.95 4.16
CA LEU A 20 -0.36 4.29 3.80
C LEU A 20 1.16 4.44 3.95
N TYR A 21 1.70 3.97 5.08
CA TYR A 21 3.14 4.01 5.31
C TYR A 21 3.91 3.15 4.30
N ALA A 22 3.34 2.01 3.91
CA ALA A 22 3.97 1.14 2.90
C ALA A 22 4.05 1.85 1.54
N VAL A 23 3.01 2.56 1.13
CA VAL A 23 3.02 3.37 -0.09
C VAL A 23 4.12 4.43 -0.04
N GLN A 24 4.20 5.16 1.07
CA GLN A 24 5.22 6.19 1.27
C GLN A 24 6.64 5.60 1.25
N ALA A 25 6.82 4.46 1.90
CA ALA A 25 8.10 3.76 1.94
C ALA A 25 8.54 3.29 0.56
N LEU A 26 7.64 2.70 -0.21
CA LEU A 26 7.93 2.24 -1.58
C LEU A 26 8.27 3.41 -2.50
N PHE A 27 7.58 4.52 -2.32
CA PHE A 27 7.92 5.76 -3.03
C PHE A 27 9.35 6.19 -2.72
N GLN A 28 9.74 6.20 -1.45
CA GLN A 28 11.10 6.58 -1.03
C GLN A 28 12.15 5.62 -1.56
N ILE A 29 11.89 4.32 -1.55
CA ILE A 29 12.81 3.31 -2.08
C ILE A 29 13.08 3.56 -3.57
N GLU A 30 12.04 3.83 -4.34
CA GLU A 30 12.19 4.13 -5.77
C GLU A 30 12.95 5.44 -6.01
N ALA A 31 12.63 6.48 -5.23
CA ALA A 31 13.21 7.81 -5.42
C ALA A 31 14.65 7.92 -4.94
N ASN A 32 14.99 7.29 -3.82
CA ASN A 32 16.24 7.52 -3.11
C ASN A 32 17.12 6.28 -2.96
N SER A 33 16.69 5.13 -3.47
CA SER A 33 17.40 3.85 -3.32
C SER A 33 17.76 3.50 -1.86
N ASN A 34 16.90 3.88 -0.92
CA ASN A 34 17.09 3.60 0.50
C ASN A 34 16.91 2.10 0.80
N SER A 35 17.63 1.60 1.81
CA SER A 35 17.46 0.22 2.24
C SER A 35 16.16 0.03 3.03
N ILE A 36 15.62 -1.20 3.01
CA ILE A 36 14.44 -1.57 3.80
C ILE A 36 14.69 -1.30 5.28
N GLU A 37 15.84 -1.72 5.78
CA GLU A 37 16.20 -1.61 7.20
C GLU A 37 16.16 -0.16 7.68
N LYS A 38 16.70 0.74 6.88
CA LYS A 38 16.69 2.17 7.17
C LYS A 38 15.27 2.72 7.22
N ILE A 39 14.45 2.35 6.24
CA ILE A 39 13.06 2.83 6.15
C ILE A 39 12.22 2.28 7.29
N VAL A 40 12.35 0.99 7.60
CA VAL A 40 11.64 0.37 8.73
C VAL A 40 12.02 1.07 10.04
N LEU A 41 13.30 1.37 10.23
CA LEU A 41 13.77 2.07 11.42
C LEU A 41 13.18 3.49 11.52
N GLU A 42 13.16 4.22 10.41
CA GLU A 42 12.56 5.57 10.37
C GLU A 42 11.07 5.53 10.72
N PHE A 43 10.31 4.60 10.15
CA PHE A 43 8.89 4.48 10.44
C PHE A 43 8.63 4.01 11.87
N LYS A 44 9.48 3.14 12.42
CA LYS A 44 9.40 2.72 13.81
C LYS A 44 9.61 3.89 14.75
N ASN A 45 10.62 4.71 14.49
CA ASN A 45 10.93 5.90 15.30
C ASN A 45 9.79 6.92 15.21
N HIS A 46 9.24 7.14 14.03
CA HIS A 46 8.12 8.03 13.82
C HIS A 46 6.88 7.56 14.59
N ARG A 47 6.60 6.27 14.57
CA ARG A 47 5.50 5.65 15.30
C ARG A 47 5.67 5.86 16.82
N GLU A 48 6.87 5.67 17.35
CA GLU A 48 7.16 5.89 18.79
C GLU A 48 6.93 7.34 19.17
N LYS A 49 7.34 8.27 18.32
CA LYS A 49 7.14 9.70 18.51
C LYS A 49 5.66 10.08 18.50
N GLU A 50 4.88 9.54 17.58
CA GLU A 50 3.43 9.74 17.52
C GLU A 50 2.74 9.24 18.78
N ASN A 51 3.20 8.12 19.34
CA ASN A 51 2.67 7.55 20.58
C ASN A 51 2.87 8.45 21.78
N LEU A 52 3.95 9.22 21.79
CA LEU A 52 4.24 10.15 22.87
C LEU A 52 3.42 11.44 22.76
N ASP A 53 3.14 11.87 21.52
CA ASP A 53 2.48 13.14 21.26
C ASP A 53 0.96 13.08 21.23
N SER A 54 0.38 11.89 21.07
CA SER A 54 -1.08 11.78 20.92
C SER A 54 -1.61 10.38 21.26
N ASN A 55 -2.49 10.33 22.25
CA ASN A 55 -3.19 9.10 22.62
C ASN A 55 -4.30 8.70 21.64
N ASN A 56 -4.57 9.50 20.62
CA ASN A 56 -5.74 9.37 19.75
C ASN A 56 -5.46 8.83 18.34
N TYR A 57 -4.20 8.70 17.94
CA TYR A 57 -3.87 8.19 16.62
C TYR A 57 -3.69 6.69 16.62
N SER A 58 -4.25 6.05 15.57
CA SER A 58 -4.04 4.63 15.36
C SER A 58 -2.57 4.37 15.05
N LYS A 59 -2.00 3.43 15.77
CA LYS A 59 -0.62 2.99 15.57
C LYS A 59 -0.55 2.13 14.31
N ALA A 60 0.53 2.25 13.55
CA ALA A 60 0.76 1.34 12.44
C ALA A 60 1.07 -0.07 12.98
N ASP A 61 0.59 -1.08 12.27
CA ASP A 61 0.99 -2.46 12.46
C ASP A 61 2.34 -2.64 11.75
N LEU A 62 3.41 -2.62 12.50
CA LEU A 62 4.76 -2.65 11.95
C LEU A 62 5.07 -3.98 11.26
N ILE A 63 4.55 -5.08 11.77
CA ILE A 63 4.72 -6.41 11.17
C ILE A 63 4.06 -6.45 9.80
N PHE A 64 2.84 -5.96 9.70
CA PHE A 64 2.09 -5.90 8.45
C PHE A 64 2.76 -4.96 7.44
N PHE A 65 3.17 -3.78 7.88
CA PHE A 65 3.93 -2.82 7.08
C PHE A 65 5.17 -3.46 6.45
N LYS A 66 5.98 -4.11 7.28
CA LYS A 66 7.19 -4.78 6.85
C LYS A 66 6.89 -5.90 5.86
N LYS A 67 5.82 -6.66 6.09
CA LYS A 67 5.40 -7.75 5.21
C LYS A 67 5.04 -7.25 3.80
N ILE A 68 4.33 -6.12 3.71
CA ILE A 68 4.00 -5.52 2.41
C ILE A 68 5.28 -5.13 1.65
N ILE A 69 6.21 -4.46 2.31
CA ILE A 69 7.44 -4.00 1.68
C ILE A 69 8.30 -5.19 1.24
N GLU A 70 8.52 -6.14 2.13
CA GLU A 70 9.31 -7.35 1.82
C GLU A 70 8.72 -8.14 0.67
N THR A 71 7.39 -8.31 0.65
CA THR A 71 6.69 -9.03 -0.42
C THR A 71 6.85 -8.29 -1.75
N THR A 72 6.71 -6.98 -1.74
CA THR A 72 6.89 -6.15 -2.93
C THR A 72 8.28 -6.33 -3.52
N LEU A 73 9.31 -6.27 -2.68
CA LEU A 73 10.69 -6.36 -3.16
C LEU A 73 11.08 -7.78 -3.55
N LYS A 74 10.57 -8.78 -2.85
CA LYS A 74 10.80 -10.18 -3.18
C LYS A 74 10.19 -10.57 -4.53
N HIS A 75 9.01 -10.05 -4.84
CA HIS A 75 8.26 -10.37 -6.07
C HIS A 75 8.23 -9.22 -7.07
N GLN A 76 9.22 -8.38 -7.04
CA GLN A 76 9.33 -7.14 -7.79
C GLN A 76 9.07 -7.31 -9.29
N LYS A 77 9.69 -8.32 -9.90
CA LYS A 77 9.56 -8.60 -11.32
C LYS A 77 8.16 -9.07 -11.69
N LYS A 78 7.58 -9.98 -10.91
CA LYS A 78 6.22 -10.48 -11.11
C LYS A 78 5.21 -9.36 -10.97
N ILE A 79 5.35 -8.54 -9.92
CA ILE A 79 4.47 -7.41 -9.65
C ILE A 79 4.53 -6.41 -10.80
N TYR A 80 5.72 -6.07 -11.27
CA TYR A 80 5.90 -5.16 -12.40
C TYR A 80 5.17 -5.65 -13.64
N LEU A 81 5.34 -6.93 -13.99
CA LEU A 81 4.68 -7.52 -15.16
C LEU A 81 3.16 -7.50 -15.04
N ASN A 82 2.63 -7.80 -13.85
CA ASN A 82 1.19 -7.78 -13.61
C ASN A 82 0.62 -6.37 -13.67
N ILE A 83 1.34 -5.38 -13.17
CA ILE A 83 0.93 -3.97 -13.28
C ILE A 83 0.92 -3.56 -14.75
N MET A 84 1.94 -3.91 -15.53
CA MET A 84 1.98 -3.59 -16.96
C MET A 84 0.79 -4.16 -17.71
N LYS A 85 0.37 -5.38 -17.39
CA LYS A 85 -0.81 -6.01 -18.00
C LYS A 85 -2.11 -5.34 -17.58
N SER A 86 -2.11 -4.66 -16.45
CA SER A 86 -3.30 -4.04 -15.86
C SER A 86 -3.52 -2.60 -16.30
N ILE A 87 -2.49 -1.93 -16.81
CA ILE A 87 -2.60 -0.57 -17.35
C ILE A 87 -2.92 -0.63 -18.84
N LYS A 88 -3.50 0.46 -19.37
CA LYS A 88 -3.81 0.55 -20.79
C LYS A 88 -2.54 0.57 -21.63
N GLU A 89 -2.61 0.03 -22.84
CA GLU A 89 -1.47 -0.07 -23.78
C GLU A 89 -0.80 1.29 -24.05
N ASP A 90 -1.57 2.37 -24.02
CA ASP A 90 -1.08 3.73 -24.26
C ASP A 90 -0.25 4.30 -23.11
N TRP A 91 -0.22 3.62 -21.96
CA TRP A 91 0.43 4.12 -20.76
C TRP A 91 1.73 3.36 -20.50
N ALA A 92 2.82 4.09 -20.49
CA ALA A 92 4.12 3.54 -20.08
C ALA A 92 4.24 3.63 -18.56
N MET A 93 4.84 2.63 -17.96
CA MET A 93 5.07 2.58 -16.50
C MET A 93 5.81 3.83 -16.00
N GLU A 94 6.77 4.35 -16.81
CA GLU A 94 7.56 5.52 -16.49
C GLU A 94 6.75 6.83 -16.46
N ARG A 95 5.59 6.84 -17.13
CA ARG A 95 4.72 8.02 -17.20
C ARG A 95 3.66 8.05 -16.11
N ILE A 96 3.50 6.95 -15.41
CA ILE A 96 2.57 6.89 -14.29
C ILE A 96 3.20 7.66 -13.13
N ASP A 97 2.38 8.45 -12.43
CA ASP A 97 2.82 9.17 -11.25
C ASP A 97 3.49 8.20 -10.26
N PRO A 98 4.67 8.54 -9.73
CA PRO A 98 5.38 7.65 -8.79
C PRO A 98 4.57 7.23 -7.56
N THR A 99 3.66 8.08 -7.10
CA THR A 99 2.77 7.74 -5.98
C THR A 99 1.79 6.63 -6.40
N LEU A 100 1.22 6.72 -7.61
CA LEU A 100 0.35 5.67 -8.15
C LEU A 100 1.12 4.35 -8.33
N ARG A 101 2.36 4.40 -8.82
CA ARG A 101 3.18 3.19 -8.92
C ARG A 101 3.35 2.53 -7.56
N ALA A 102 3.64 3.33 -6.53
CA ALA A 102 3.78 2.83 -5.17
C ALA A 102 2.47 2.21 -4.66
N ILE A 103 1.34 2.84 -4.93
CA ILE A 103 0.01 2.33 -4.59
C ILE A 103 -0.22 0.95 -5.24
N PHE A 104 0.03 0.84 -6.54
CA PHE A 104 -0.18 -0.42 -7.27
C PHE A 104 0.77 -1.52 -6.78
N ARG A 105 2.01 -1.18 -6.48
CA ARG A 105 2.99 -2.15 -5.96
C ARG A 105 2.58 -2.66 -4.58
N ALA A 106 2.16 -1.78 -3.68
CA ALA A 106 1.70 -2.18 -2.35
C ALA A 106 0.44 -3.04 -2.43
N ALA A 107 -0.51 -2.66 -3.28
CA ALA A 107 -1.73 -3.43 -3.49
C ALA A 107 -1.42 -4.81 -4.05
N ALA A 108 -0.53 -4.91 -5.03
CA ALA A 108 -0.10 -6.18 -5.60
C ALA A 108 0.48 -7.10 -4.52
N ALA A 109 1.31 -6.56 -3.64
CA ALA A 109 1.86 -7.33 -2.52
C ALA A 109 0.75 -7.88 -1.62
N GLU A 110 -0.27 -7.08 -1.31
CA GLU A 110 -1.38 -7.57 -0.48
C GLU A 110 -2.22 -8.63 -1.18
N PHE A 111 -2.41 -8.53 -2.50
CA PHE A 111 -3.06 -9.62 -3.24
C PHE A 111 -2.25 -10.91 -3.12
N LEU A 112 -0.93 -10.83 -3.17
CA LEU A 112 -0.04 -11.99 -3.04
C LEU A 112 -0.10 -12.61 -1.64
N ILE A 113 -0.28 -11.82 -0.61
CA ILE A 113 -0.41 -12.34 0.77
C ILE A 113 -1.86 -12.70 1.12
N LYS A 114 -2.73 -12.75 0.12
CA LYS A 114 -4.10 -13.26 0.22
C LYS A 114 -5.06 -12.43 1.06
N THR A 115 -4.84 -11.13 1.19
CA THR A 115 -5.88 -10.24 1.71
C THR A 115 -7.07 -10.28 0.73
N PRO A 116 -8.32 -10.31 1.21
CA PRO A 116 -9.47 -10.34 0.30
C PRO A 116 -9.43 -9.18 -0.70
N PRO A 117 -9.64 -9.44 -2.00
CA PRO A 117 -9.46 -8.42 -3.04
C PRO A 117 -10.31 -7.17 -2.82
N LYS A 118 -11.54 -7.31 -2.35
CA LYS A 118 -12.41 -6.16 -2.08
C LYS A 118 -11.83 -5.22 -1.02
N VAL A 119 -11.19 -5.78 -0.01
CA VAL A 119 -10.51 -5.00 1.04
C VAL A 119 -9.33 -4.24 0.45
N VAL A 120 -8.50 -4.93 -0.33
CA VAL A 120 -7.32 -4.32 -0.95
C VAL A 120 -7.75 -3.16 -1.86
N ILE A 121 -8.69 -3.40 -2.75
CA ILE A 121 -9.17 -2.38 -3.69
C ILE A 121 -9.74 -1.17 -2.95
N SER A 122 -10.62 -1.41 -1.98
CA SER A 122 -11.24 -0.33 -1.20
C SER A 122 -10.20 0.50 -0.45
N GLU A 123 -9.26 -0.16 0.22
CA GLU A 123 -8.24 0.52 1.03
C GLU A 123 -7.29 1.35 0.17
N PHE A 124 -6.82 0.80 -0.95
CA PHE A 124 -5.88 1.52 -1.80
C PHE A 124 -6.56 2.60 -2.65
N LEU A 125 -7.87 2.48 -2.92
CA LEU A 125 -8.64 3.57 -3.51
C LEU A 125 -8.76 4.75 -2.55
N GLU A 126 -8.96 4.49 -1.27
CA GLU A 126 -9.00 5.56 -0.26
C GLU A 126 -7.65 6.29 -0.18
N ILE A 127 -6.56 5.55 -0.26
CA ILE A 127 -5.22 6.15 -0.32
C ILE A 127 -5.08 7.01 -1.57
N ALA A 128 -5.50 6.50 -2.74
CA ALA A 128 -5.44 7.26 -3.99
C ALA A 128 -6.25 8.56 -3.90
N LYS A 129 -7.44 8.51 -3.30
CA LYS A 129 -8.28 9.70 -3.11
C LYS A 129 -7.61 10.74 -2.22
N SER A 130 -6.85 10.31 -1.22
CA SER A 130 -6.15 11.24 -0.32
C SER A 130 -5.03 12.00 -1.03
N PHE A 131 -4.36 11.36 -2.00
CA PHE A 131 -3.31 11.99 -2.79
C PHE A 131 -3.85 12.74 -4.01
N PHE A 132 -4.94 12.28 -4.59
CA PHE A 132 -5.49 12.82 -5.85
C PHE A 132 -7.00 13.07 -5.71
N PRO A 133 -7.42 14.06 -4.91
CA PRO A 133 -8.85 14.22 -4.56
C PRO A 133 -9.78 14.56 -5.73
N ASN A 134 -9.28 15.17 -6.79
CA ASN A 134 -10.11 15.61 -7.92
C ASN A 134 -9.66 15.07 -9.27
N GLY A 135 -8.85 14.00 -9.28
CA GLY A 135 -8.10 13.64 -10.47
C GLY A 135 -8.61 12.45 -11.25
N LYS A 136 -8.09 12.37 -12.46
CA LYS A 136 -8.18 11.21 -13.35
C LYS A 136 -7.51 10.00 -12.72
N GLU A 137 -6.59 10.26 -11.80
CA GLU A 137 -5.79 9.25 -11.11
C GLU A 137 -6.64 8.26 -10.32
N CYS A 138 -7.72 8.73 -9.69
CA CYS A 138 -8.63 7.84 -8.95
C CYS A 138 -9.38 6.88 -9.88
N LYS A 139 -9.81 7.36 -11.04
CA LYS A 139 -10.47 6.51 -12.03
C LYS A 139 -9.50 5.49 -12.60
N LEU A 140 -8.28 5.92 -12.90
CA LEU A 140 -7.22 5.03 -13.34
C LEU A 140 -6.94 3.98 -12.28
N ALA A 141 -6.80 4.40 -11.02
CA ALA A 141 -6.50 3.50 -9.91
C ALA A 141 -7.57 2.42 -9.76
N ASN A 142 -8.85 2.79 -9.85
CA ASN A 142 -9.93 1.83 -9.74
C ASN A 142 -9.83 0.73 -10.81
N GLY A 143 -9.68 1.14 -12.07
CA GLY A 143 -9.55 0.20 -13.18
C GLY A 143 -8.32 -0.69 -13.09
N VAL A 144 -7.19 -0.11 -12.73
CA VAL A 144 -5.93 -0.86 -12.59
C VAL A 144 -6.01 -1.86 -11.43
N LEU A 145 -6.55 -1.44 -10.28
CA LEU A 145 -6.65 -2.32 -9.12
C LEU A 145 -7.56 -3.53 -9.39
N ASP A 146 -8.67 -3.33 -10.08
CA ASP A 146 -9.57 -4.42 -10.48
C ASP A 146 -8.85 -5.43 -11.38
N LYS A 147 -8.17 -4.95 -12.41
CA LYS A 147 -7.43 -5.79 -13.34
C LYS A 147 -6.26 -6.49 -12.67
N LEU A 148 -5.55 -5.76 -11.82
CA LEU A 148 -4.39 -6.28 -11.08
C LEU A 148 -4.79 -7.46 -10.19
N ALA A 149 -5.93 -7.35 -9.50
CA ALA A 149 -6.48 -8.45 -8.71
C ALA A 149 -6.70 -9.68 -9.59
N THR A 150 -7.33 -9.50 -10.74
CA THR A 150 -7.61 -10.59 -11.68
C THR A 150 -6.29 -11.22 -12.17
N GLU A 151 -5.34 -10.41 -12.59
CA GLU A 151 -4.05 -10.90 -13.11
C GLU A 151 -3.24 -11.69 -12.06
N ILE A 152 -3.18 -11.19 -10.85
CA ILE A 152 -2.43 -11.85 -9.77
C ILE A 152 -3.13 -13.14 -9.32
N LEU A 153 -4.45 -13.11 -9.18
CA LEU A 153 -5.20 -14.24 -8.65
C LEU A 153 -5.42 -15.35 -9.67
N SER A 154 -5.25 -15.08 -10.96
CA SER A 154 -5.41 -16.08 -12.02
C SER A 154 -4.14 -16.90 -12.29
N THR A 155 -3.01 -16.58 -11.66
CA THR A 155 -1.73 -17.28 -11.87
C THR A 155 -1.40 -18.28 -10.77
#